data_4ce4573b91a21b74351ce34a9c5930b6
#
_entry.id   4ce4573b91a21b74351ce34a9c5930b6
#
_cell.length_a   1.000
_cell.length_b   1.000
_cell.length_c   1.000
_cell.angle_alpha   90.00
_cell.angle_beta   90.00
_cell.angle_gamma   90.00
#
_symmetry.space_group_name_H-M   'P 1'
#
loop_
_entity.id
_entity.type
_entity.pdbx_description
1 polymer ?
#
loop_
_entity_poly.entity_id
_entity_poly.type
_entity_poly.pdbx_seq_one_letter_code
_entity_poly.pdbx_strand_id
1 'polypeptide(L)'
;MQCREVAQGRECPYKDSCKFDHDVQAFFANRQPDISPMCPVWEKHGYCPMGLNCRWAGSHTSADLKTITKPTKEQTPIIEYNEIGNLLQVLRKKTYIFVSDSAVSPSTESAETPNVVETPKDSETPNVVETPNVVETPKALGALGEAERHAVDFRGKIYIAPLTTVGNLPFRRVCVDFGADITCSEMAITTNLLKGQVSEWALLRRHPCERVFGVQIATGRPDEARKTAELLRRELRCDFVDLNCGCPIDVLDRMGAGAALMGHPSKLRKILTHVLDGAETLPVVCKLRTGDRENSLEKFVESLATLQGRRGNRVSALTIHGRTKVGRYTKLADWE
;
A
#
# COMPACT_ATOMS: atom_id res chain seq x y z
N MET A 1 35.50 -2.51 13.66
CA MET A 1 34.36 -2.95 12.78
C MET A 1 34.83 -2.78 11.35
N GLN A 2 34.72 -3.82 10.55
CA GLN A 2 35.19 -3.84 9.16
C GLN A 2 34.34 -2.92 8.26
N CYS A 3 34.99 -2.21 7.34
CA CYS A 3 34.32 -1.40 6.34
C CYS A 3 33.40 -2.25 5.47
N ARG A 4 32.16 -1.80 5.26
CA ARG A 4 31.15 -2.55 4.49
C ARG A 4 31.54 -2.75 3.03
N GLU A 5 32.12 -1.74 2.40
CA GLU A 5 32.57 -1.82 1.01
C GLU A 5 33.69 -2.85 0.86
N VAL A 6 34.70 -2.75 1.72
CA VAL A 6 35.82 -3.69 1.74
C VAL A 6 35.35 -5.13 2.08
N ALA A 7 34.44 -5.27 3.03
CA ALA A 7 33.86 -6.58 3.37
C ALA A 7 33.08 -7.24 2.21
N GLN A 8 32.62 -6.45 1.26
CA GLN A 8 31.96 -6.92 0.04
C GLN A 8 32.91 -7.03 -1.18
N GLY A 9 34.20 -6.81 -0.97
CA GLY A 9 35.20 -6.85 -2.03
C GLY A 9 35.21 -5.64 -2.95
N ARG A 10 34.62 -4.51 -2.51
CA ARG A 10 34.58 -3.25 -3.26
C ARG A 10 35.58 -2.24 -2.70
N GLU A 11 36.02 -1.31 -3.54
CA GLU A 11 36.84 -0.20 -3.08
C GLU A 11 36.01 0.77 -2.19
N CYS A 12 36.62 1.18 -1.08
CA CYS A 12 35.99 2.16 -0.19
C CYS A 12 36.15 3.56 -0.76
N PRO A 13 35.05 4.31 -0.99
CA PRO A 13 35.12 5.67 -1.51
C PRO A 13 35.80 6.67 -0.54
N TYR A 14 35.87 6.33 0.74
CA TYR A 14 36.48 7.18 1.76
C TYR A 14 37.97 6.91 1.98
N LYS A 15 38.52 5.86 1.37
CA LYS A 15 39.95 5.47 1.46
C LYS A 15 40.50 5.64 2.89
N ASP A 16 41.59 6.39 3.05
CA ASP A 16 42.27 6.61 4.36
C ASP A 16 41.44 7.41 5.36
N SER A 17 40.42 8.12 4.91
CA SER A 17 39.49 8.85 5.80
C SER A 17 38.34 7.98 6.34
N CYS A 18 38.28 6.71 5.97
CA CYS A 18 37.23 5.80 6.43
C CYS A 18 37.37 5.53 7.93
N LYS A 19 36.26 5.66 8.66
CA LYS A 19 36.20 5.38 10.10
C LYS A 19 36.22 3.88 10.45
N PHE A 20 36.10 3.02 9.45
CA PHE A 20 36.06 1.57 9.60
C PHE A 20 37.36 0.96 9.13
N ASP A 21 37.67 -0.20 9.70
CA ASP A 21 38.87 -0.93 9.41
C ASP A 21 38.87 -1.51 7.99
N HIS A 22 40.03 -1.47 7.32
CA HIS A 22 40.25 -2.02 5.98
C HIS A 22 41.16 -3.26 6.01
N ASP A 23 41.76 -3.61 7.16
CA ASP A 23 42.55 -4.83 7.28
C ASP A 23 41.66 -6.07 7.34
N VAL A 24 41.47 -6.67 6.18
CA VAL A 24 40.62 -7.86 6.00
C VAL A 24 41.22 -9.09 6.70
N GLN A 25 42.53 -9.22 6.72
CA GLN A 25 43.22 -10.38 7.31
C GLN A 25 43.08 -10.35 8.83
N ALA A 26 43.42 -9.22 9.45
CA ALA A 26 43.29 -9.05 10.89
C ALA A 26 41.83 -9.19 11.34
N PHE A 27 40.87 -8.65 10.57
CA PHE A 27 39.44 -8.80 10.86
C PHE A 27 38.99 -10.25 10.81
N PHE A 28 39.34 -10.97 9.74
CA PHE A 28 38.87 -12.35 9.54
C PHE A 28 39.50 -13.32 10.55
N ALA A 29 40.76 -13.10 10.96
CA ALA A 29 41.45 -13.89 11.98
C ALA A 29 40.83 -13.71 13.39
N ASN A 30 40.34 -12.49 13.70
CA ASN A 30 39.80 -12.16 15.02
C ASN A 30 38.26 -12.20 15.11
N ARG A 31 37.58 -12.60 14.03
CA ARG A 31 36.10 -12.68 14.05
C ARG A 31 35.64 -13.86 14.90
N GLN A 32 34.42 -13.76 15.39
CA GLN A 32 33.78 -14.89 16.08
C GLN A 32 33.53 -16.06 15.10
N PRO A 33 33.59 -17.32 15.59
CA PRO A 33 33.28 -18.50 14.79
C PRO A 33 31.90 -18.41 14.12
N ASP A 34 31.76 -19.08 12.99
CA ASP A 34 30.48 -19.18 12.29
C ASP A 34 29.41 -19.83 13.18
N ILE A 35 28.19 -19.35 13.10
CA ILE A 35 27.05 -19.86 13.88
C ILE A 35 26.72 -21.31 13.46
N SER A 36 26.86 -21.60 12.17
CA SER A 36 26.64 -22.93 11.58
C SER A 36 27.46 -23.07 10.30
N PRO A 37 27.64 -24.28 9.75
CA PRO A 37 28.52 -24.54 8.60
C PRO A 37 28.11 -23.82 7.31
N MET A 38 26.82 -23.38 7.18
CA MET A 38 26.30 -22.82 5.94
C MET A 38 25.54 -21.53 6.17
N CYS A 39 25.80 -20.53 5.33
CA CYS A 39 25.04 -19.29 5.30
C CYS A 39 23.70 -19.49 4.57
N PRO A 40 22.55 -19.35 5.22
CA PRO A 40 21.25 -19.58 4.59
C PRO A 40 20.96 -18.61 3.43
N VAL A 41 21.48 -17.38 3.50
CA VAL A 41 21.32 -16.39 2.43
C VAL A 41 22.14 -16.78 1.21
N TRP A 42 23.40 -17.18 1.41
CA TRP A 42 24.28 -17.60 0.33
C TRP A 42 23.84 -18.93 -0.31
N GLU A 43 23.37 -19.85 0.51
CA GLU A 43 22.84 -21.13 0.05
C GLU A 43 21.64 -20.92 -0.88
N LYS A 44 20.70 -20.08 -0.48
CA LYS A 44 19.46 -19.81 -1.21
C LYS A 44 19.67 -18.93 -2.43
N HIS A 45 20.48 -17.88 -2.31
CA HIS A 45 20.59 -16.83 -3.32
C HIS A 45 21.90 -16.82 -4.11
N GLY A 46 22.88 -17.66 -3.72
CA GLY A 46 24.20 -17.71 -4.36
C GLY A 46 25.10 -16.52 -4.03
N TYR A 47 24.64 -15.54 -3.26
CA TYR A 47 25.41 -14.39 -2.77
C TYR A 47 24.97 -14.00 -1.35
N CYS A 48 25.83 -13.32 -0.62
CA CYS A 48 25.51 -12.79 0.69
C CYS A 48 25.87 -11.30 0.76
N PRO A 49 24.88 -10.39 0.99
CA PRO A 49 25.13 -8.94 1.02
C PRO A 49 25.97 -8.49 2.23
N MET A 50 26.17 -9.36 3.22
CA MET A 50 27.01 -9.07 4.37
C MET A 50 28.51 -9.31 4.09
N GLY A 51 28.86 -10.07 3.03
CA GLY A 51 30.22 -10.39 2.69
C GLY A 51 31.00 -10.97 3.89
N LEU A 52 32.20 -10.47 4.15
CA LEU A 52 33.04 -10.92 5.27
C LEU A 52 32.46 -10.57 6.66
N ASN A 53 31.54 -9.61 6.75
CA ASN A 53 30.82 -9.29 7.98
C ASN A 53 29.70 -10.29 8.33
N CYS A 54 29.49 -11.31 7.48
CA CYS A 54 28.47 -12.33 7.72
C CYS A 54 28.85 -13.20 8.91
N ARG A 55 27.85 -13.61 9.71
CA ARG A 55 28.05 -14.55 10.83
C ARG A 55 28.31 -15.98 10.37
N TRP A 56 28.23 -16.24 9.07
CA TRP A 56 28.53 -17.50 8.37
C TRP A 56 29.54 -17.26 7.25
N ALA A 57 30.41 -16.27 7.38
CA ALA A 57 31.31 -15.86 6.30
C ALA A 57 32.23 -16.99 5.82
N GLY A 58 32.62 -17.92 6.68
CA GLY A 58 33.46 -19.07 6.30
C GLY A 58 32.85 -19.93 5.19
N SER A 59 31.51 -20.00 5.11
CA SER A 59 30.82 -20.80 4.09
C SER A 59 30.87 -20.20 2.67
N HIS A 60 31.20 -18.92 2.54
CA HIS A 60 31.22 -18.20 1.26
C HIS A 60 32.41 -17.23 1.13
N THR A 61 33.52 -17.57 1.76
CA THR A 61 34.79 -16.86 1.65
C THR A 61 35.85 -17.77 1.10
N SER A 62 36.58 -17.31 0.08
CA SER A 62 37.72 -18.04 -0.49
C SER A 62 38.94 -17.96 0.42
N ALA A 63 39.96 -18.79 0.10
CA ALA A 63 41.27 -18.76 0.79
C ALA A 63 41.92 -17.35 0.70
N ASP A 64 41.66 -16.58 -0.35
CA ASP A 64 42.14 -15.22 -0.56
C ASP A 64 41.28 -14.16 0.14
N LEU A 65 40.41 -14.57 1.05
CA LEU A 65 39.46 -13.68 1.78
C LEU A 65 38.53 -12.87 0.87
N LYS A 66 38.21 -13.42 -0.29
CA LYS A 66 37.22 -12.83 -1.19
C LYS A 66 35.86 -13.51 -1.02
N THR A 67 34.79 -12.74 -1.09
CA THR A 67 33.43 -13.29 -1.07
C THR A 67 33.17 -14.11 -2.32
N ILE A 68 32.77 -15.39 -2.14
CA ILE A 68 32.39 -16.30 -3.20
C ILE A 68 30.92 -16.04 -3.56
N THR A 69 30.65 -15.79 -4.83
CA THR A 69 29.31 -15.81 -5.38
C THR A 69 29.15 -17.06 -6.25
N LYS A 70 28.05 -17.79 -6.07
CA LYS A 70 27.70 -18.85 -7.02
C LYS A 70 27.38 -18.19 -8.37
N PRO A 71 27.78 -18.79 -9.51
CA PRO A 71 27.26 -18.34 -10.80
C PRO A 71 25.73 -18.40 -10.70
N THR A 72 25.10 -17.27 -10.91
CA THR A 72 23.65 -17.16 -10.89
C THR A 72 23.12 -18.06 -12.01
N LYS A 73 22.46 -19.17 -11.63
CA LYS A 73 21.35 -19.64 -12.48
C LYS A 73 20.51 -18.41 -12.71
N GLU A 74 20.21 -18.09 -13.97
CA GLU A 74 19.44 -16.91 -14.36
C GLU A 74 18.46 -16.55 -13.25
N GLN A 75 18.73 -15.46 -12.56
CA GLN A 75 17.81 -14.98 -11.52
C GLN A 75 16.57 -14.61 -12.31
N THR A 76 15.57 -15.47 -12.22
CA THR A 76 14.23 -15.07 -12.64
C THR A 76 13.99 -13.73 -11.96
N PRO A 77 13.81 -12.65 -12.72
CA PRO A 77 13.65 -11.33 -12.12
C PRO A 77 12.52 -11.44 -11.08
N ILE A 78 12.78 -10.95 -9.87
CA ILE A 78 11.74 -10.91 -8.84
C ILE A 78 10.68 -9.97 -9.40
N ILE A 79 9.60 -10.55 -9.92
CA ILE A 79 8.48 -9.78 -10.45
C ILE A 79 7.76 -9.23 -9.23
N GLU A 80 7.90 -7.95 -8.99
CA GLU A 80 7.07 -7.22 -8.04
C GLU A 80 6.00 -6.47 -8.83
N TYR A 81 4.76 -6.56 -8.38
CA TYR A 81 3.67 -5.74 -8.91
C TYR A 81 3.63 -4.39 -8.20
N ASN A 82 2.95 -3.45 -8.81
CA ASN A 82 2.77 -2.09 -8.30
C ASN A 82 4.06 -1.28 -8.27
N GLU A 83 5.02 -1.58 -9.14
CA GLU A 83 6.10 -0.63 -9.47
C GLU A 83 5.51 0.51 -10.29
N ILE A 84 5.63 1.72 -9.76
CA ILE A 84 4.93 2.89 -10.28
C ILE A 84 5.93 3.83 -10.94
N GLY A 85 6.16 3.65 -12.24
CA GLY A 85 7.08 4.45 -13.04
C GLY A 85 6.65 5.93 -13.18
N ASN A 86 6.07 6.28 -14.31
CA ASN A 86 5.69 7.66 -14.64
C ASN A 86 4.53 8.23 -13.81
N LEU A 87 3.70 7.39 -13.17
CA LEU A 87 2.56 7.83 -12.37
C LEU A 87 2.97 8.80 -11.26
N LEU A 88 4.12 8.56 -10.61
CA LEU A 88 4.61 9.46 -9.56
C LEU A 88 4.87 10.88 -10.07
N GLN A 89 5.35 11.02 -11.31
CA GLN A 89 5.57 12.33 -11.93
C GLN A 89 4.25 13.02 -12.26
N VAL A 90 3.27 12.26 -12.77
CA VAL A 90 1.92 12.75 -13.08
C VAL A 90 1.23 13.28 -11.81
N LEU A 91 1.32 12.53 -10.71
CA LEU A 91 0.78 12.95 -9.41
C LEU A 91 1.47 14.19 -8.85
N ARG A 92 2.82 14.25 -8.93
CA ARG A 92 3.60 15.43 -8.47
C ARG A 92 3.26 16.68 -9.25
N LYS A 93 3.06 16.55 -10.57
CA LYS A 93 2.65 17.65 -11.46
C LYS A 93 1.17 17.99 -11.33
N LYS A 94 0.39 17.20 -10.56
CA LYS A 94 -1.07 17.35 -10.42
C LYS A 94 -1.83 17.28 -11.76
N THR A 95 -1.32 16.50 -12.69
CA THR A 95 -1.92 16.31 -14.02
C THR A 95 -2.72 15.02 -14.13
N TYR A 96 -2.85 14.25 -13.03
CA TYR A 96 -3.69 13.06 -13.01
C TYR A 96 -5.17 13.45 -13.05
N ILE A 97 -5.91 12.88 -14.01
CA ILE A 97 -7.33 13.17 -14.22
C ILE A 97 -8.15 12.14 -13.46
N PHE A 98 -8.82 12.59 -12.40
CA PHE A 98 -9.79 11.79 -11.67
C PHE A 98 -11.15 11.87 -12.36
N VAL A 99 -11.76 10.71 -12.63
CA VAL A 99 -13.12 10.64 -13.21
C VAL A 99 -14.13 11.30 -12.27
N SER A 100 -13.89 11.20 -10.99
CA SER A 100 -14.71 11.81 -9.95
C SER A 100 -14.74 13.34 -9.98
N ASP A 101 -13.76 14.00 -10.60
CA ASP A 101 -13.74 15.46 -10.73
C ASP A 101 -14.55 15.92 -11.97
N SER A 102 -14.73 15.05 -12.97
CA SER A 102 -15.46 15.34 -14.21
C SER A 102 -16.99 15.26 -14.05
N ALA A 103 -17.48 14.66 -12.97
CA ALA A 103 -18.92 14.42 -12.74
C ALA A 103 -19.63 15.52 -11.91
N VAL A 104 -18.95 16.59 -11.60
CA VAL A 104 -19.54 17.73 -10.85
C VAL A 104 -19.74 18.91 -11.80
N SER A 105 -20.71 18.79 -12.71
CA SER A 105 -21.39 19.97 -13.24
C SER A 105 -22.53 20.30 -12.28
N PRO A 106 -22.65 21.54 -11.79
CA PRO A 106 -23.75 21.90 -10.91
C PRO A 106 -25.06 21.90 -11.74
N SER A 107 -25.97 21.01 -11.39
CA SER A 107 -27.35 21.14 -11.79
C SER A 107 -27.94 22.37 -11.08
N THR A 108 -28.01 23.50 -11.76
CA THR A 108 -28.86 24.60 -11.41
C THR A 108 -30.31 24.22 -11.78
N GLU A 109 -31.06 23.76 -10.80
CA GLU A 109 -32.50 23.81 -10.88
C GLU A 109 -32.93 25.28 -10.68
N SER A 110 -33.46 25.86 -11.74
CA SER A 110 -34.49 26.92 -11.65
C SER A 110 -35.48 26.67 -12.77
N ALA A 111 -36.66 26.28 -12.34
CA ALA A 111 -37.82 26.16 -13.18
C ALA A 111 -38.27 27.55 -13.69
N GLU A 112 -38.52 27.69 -14.98
CA GLU A 112 -39.59 28.49 -15.55
C GLU A 112 -39.83 28.05 -17.00
N THR A 113 -41.07 27.68 -17.29
CA THR A 113 -41.66 27.36 -18.58
C THR A 113 -42.39 28.58 -19.15
N PRO A 114 -43.03 28.50 -20.35
CA PRO A 114 -42.43 28.49 -21.67
C PRO A 114 -42.96 29.64 -22.54
N ASN A 115 -42.36 29.93 -23.69
CA ASN A 115 -43.10 30.43 -24.85
C ASN A 115 -42.45 30.07 -26.19
N VAL A 116 -43.30 29.55 -27.01
CA VAL A 116 -43.13 29.14 -28.40
C VAL A 116 -43.04 30.37 -29.30
N VAL A 117 -42.13 30.44 -30.27
CA VAL A 117 -42.32 31.01 -31.61
C VAL A 117 -41.31 30.46 -32.61
N GLU A 118 -41.79 30.23 -33.80
CA GLU A 118 -41.34 29.50 -34.96
C GLU A 118 -40.03 29.95 -35.64
N THR A 119 -39.50 28.97 -36.40
CA THR A 119 -38.37 28.94 -37.36
C THR A 119 -38.50 29.97 -38.52
N PRO A 120 -37.44 30.27 -39.38
CA PRO A 120 -36.82 29.28 -40.25
C PRO A 120 -35.32 29.44 -40.59
N LYS A 121 -34.73 28.28 -41.02
CA LYS A 121 -33.72 28.03 -42.06
C LYS A 121 -32.54 29.02 -42.30
N ASP A 122 -31.30 28.55 -42.13
CA ASP A 122 -30.44 28.17 -43.25
C ASP A 122 -29.09 27.62 -42.77
N SER A 123 -28.62 26.70 -43.60
CA SER A 123 -27.37 25.94 -43.66
C SER A 123 -26.09 26.69 -43.24
N GLU A 124 -25.32 26.07 -42.31
CA GLU A 124 -23.88 26.00 -42.42
C GLU A 124 -23.35 24.86 -41.52
N THR A 125 -22.47 24.02 -42.08
CA THR A 125 -21.82 22.88 -41.47
C THR A 125 -21.03 23.25 -40.23
N PRO A 126 -21.22 22.57 -39.08
CA PRO A 126 -20.37 22.83 -37.94
C PRO A 126 -18.98 22.19 -38.14
N ASN A 127 -17.95 22.99 -37.97
CA ASN A 127 -16.59 22.56 -37.76
C ASN A 127 -16.55 21.49 -36.68
N VAL A 128 -15.96 20.37 -37.02
CA VAL A 128 -15.60 19.31 -36.04
C VAL A 128 -14.60 19.95 -35.06
N VAL A 129 -15.06 20.26 -33.87
CA VAL A 129 -14.19 20.56 -32.75
C VAL A 129 -13.52 19.24 -32.40
N GLU A 130 -12.25 19.10 -32.75
CA GLU A 130 -11.40 18.02 -32.28
C GLU A 130 -11.42 18.01 -30.77
N THR A 131 -12.05 16.96 -30.20
CA THR A 131 -11.91 16.67 -28.79
C THR A 131 -10.42 16.53 -28.47
N PRO A 132 -9.89 17.20 -27.42
CA PRO A 132 -8.49 17.04 -27.07
C PRO A 132 -8.20 15.57 -26.85
N ASN A 133 -7.20 15.04 -27.55
CA ASN A 133 -6.69 13.69 -27.40
C ASN A 133 -6.52 13.42 -25.89
N VAL A 134 -7.36 12.57 -25.33
CA VAL A 134 -7.16 12.01 -24.00
C VAL A 134 -5.86 11.22 -24.11
N VAL A 135 -4.78 11.78 -23.59
CA VAL A 135 -3.51 11.06 -23.46
C VAL A 135 -3.82 9.91 -22.52
N GLU A 136 -4.03 8.72 -23.08
CA GLU A 136 -4.12 7.49 -22.30
C GLU A 136 -2.79 7.38 -21.55
N THR A 137 -2.86 7.60 -20.24
CA THR A 137 -1.71 7.31 -19.38
C THR A 137 -1.41 5.82 -19.52
N PRO A 138 -0.16 5.42 -19.84
CA PRO A 138 0.17 4.01 -19.93
C PRO A 138 -0.24 3.34 -18.62
N LYS A 139 -1.15 2.36 -18.68
CA LYS A 139 -1.52 1.57 -17.50
C LYS A 139 -0.23 1.08 -16.84
N ALA A 140 -0.09 1.35 -15.55
CA ALA A 140 1.02 0.80 -14.78
C ALA A 140 1.04 -0.71 -14.98
N LEU A 141 2.22 -1.28 -15.21
CA LEU A 141 2.39 -2.71 -15.47
C LEU A 141 1.82 -3.48 -14.25
N GLY A 142 0.59 -3.97 -14.35
CA GLY A 142 0.00 -4.77 -13.28
C GLY A 142 -1.39 -4.39 -12.79
N ALA A 143 -2.00 -3.28 -13.23
CA ALA A 143 -3.39 -2.99 -12.83
C ALA A 143 -4.33 -4.11 -13.29
N LEU A 144 -5.14 -4.66 -12.35
CA LEU A 144 -6.18 -5.64 -12.68
C LEU A 144 -7.28 -4.95 -13.49
N GLY A 145 -7.68 -5.57 -14.61
CA GLY A 145 -8.89 -5.18 -15.33
C GLY A 145 -10.14 -5.41 -14.45
N GLU A 146 -11.24 -4.70 -14.74
CA GLU A 146 -12.49 -4.90 -13.98
C GLU A 146 -13.00 -6.36 -14.08
N ALA A 147 -12.80 -7.02 -15.21
CA ALA A 147 -13.16 -8.42 -15.43
C ALA A 147 -12.29 -9.42 -14.63
N GLU A 148 -11.11 -9.02 -14.19
CA GLU A 148 -10.20 -9.84 -13.40
C GLU A 148 -10.41 -9.69 -11.89
N ARG A 149 -11.30 -8.80 -11.47
CA ARG A 149 -11.60 -8.54 -10.05
C ARG A 149 -12.70 -9.47 -9.58
N HIS A 150 -12.39 -10.24 -8.56
CA HIS A 150 -13.33 -11.16 -7.95
C HIS A 150 -13.69 -10.67 -6.54
N ALA A 151 -14.89 -11.06 -6.09
CA ALA A 151 -15.25 -10.89 -4.69
C ALA A 151 -14.26 -11.66 -3.79
N VAL A 152 -13.75 -10.99 -2.76
CA VAL A 152 -12.84 -11.63 -1.80
C VAL A 152 -13.69 -12.37 -0.76
N ASP A 153 -13.49 -13.70 -0.65
CA ASP A 153 -14.07 -14.49 0.44
C ASP A 153 -13.11 -14.51 1.63
N PHE A 154 -13.49 -13.84 2.71
CA PHE A 154 -12.72 -13.75 3.95
C PHE A 154 -13.00 -14.91 4.92
N ARG A 155 -14.02 -15.74 4.67
CA ARG A 155 -14.48 -16.78 5.60
C ARG A 155 -13.46 -17.91 5.69
N GLY A 156 -13.08 -18.25 6.92
CA GLY A 156 -12.11 -19.32 7.19
C GLY A 156 -10.70 -19.05 6.70
N LYS A 157 -10.36 -17.79 6.40
CA LYS A 157 -9.05 -17.39 5.89
C LYS A 157 -8.17 -16.79 6.98
N ILE A 158 -6.87 -17.08 6.89
CA ILE A 158 -5.85 -16.45 7.73
C ILE A 158 -5.47 -15.12 7.10
N TYR A 159 -5.93 -14.02 7.71
CA TYR A 159 -5.62 -12.67 7.28
C TYR A 159 -4.53 -12.05 8.16
N ILE A 160 -3.42 -11.66 7.54
CA ILE A 160 -2.35 -10.93 8.22
C ILE A 160 -2.72 -9.46 8.26
N ALA A 161 -3.07 -9.01 9.45
CA ALA A 161 -3.43 -7.61 9.68
C ALA A 161 -2.26 -6.68 9.34
N PRO A 162 -2.52 -5.50 8.77
CA PRO A 162 -1.48 -4.51 8.46
C PRO A 162 -0.75 -4.08 9.74
N LEU A 163 0.57 -4.08 9.69
CA LEU A 163 1.47 -3.68 10.79
C LEU A 163 2.38 -2.56 10.30
N THR A 164 2.33 -1.41 10.96
CA THR A 164 3.22 -0.29 10.65
C THR A 164 4.68 -0.68 10.93
N THR A 165 5.59 -0.37 10.02
CA THR A 165 7.03 -0.64 10.03
C THR A 165 7.46 -2.11 9.93
N VAL A 166 6.62 -3.06 10.30
CA VAL A 166 6.93 -4.50 10.28
C VAL A 166 6.23 -5.20 9.12
N GLY A 167 5.02 -4.79 8.75
CA GLY A 167 4.18 -5.41 7.71
C GLY A 167 4.65 -5.18 6.28
N ASN A 168 5.96 -5.01 6.07
CA ASN A 168 6.57 -4.79 4.76
C ASN A 168 6.53 -6.04 3.88
N LEU A 169 6.88 -5.88 2.61
CA LEU A 169 6.81 -6.97 1.62
C LEU A 169 7.58 -8.24 2.04
N PRO A 170 8.83 -8.17 2.54
CA PRO A 170 9.55 -9.37 3.02
C PRO A 170 8.82 -10.09 4.15
N PHE A 171 8.27 -9.37 5.13
CA PHE A 171 7.51 -9.97 6.22
C PHE A 171 6.25 -10.67 5.71
N ARG A 172 5.48 -10.04 4.83
CA ARG A 172 4.26 -10.63 4.27
C ARG A 172 4.56 -11.91 3.48
N ARG A 173 5.68 -11.95 2.73
CA ARG A 173 6.12 -13.15 2.02
C ARG A 173 6.38 -14.32 2.98
N VAL A 174 7.07 -14.05 4.08
CA VAL A 174 7.29 -15.07 5.14
C VAL A 174 5.95 -15.54 5.72
N CYS A 175 5.01 -14.64 5.97
CA CYS A 175 3.68 -15.03 6.46
C CYS A 175 2.94 -15.93 5.45
N VAL A 176 3.06 -15.66 4.15
CA VAL A 176 2.48 -16.52 3.10
C VAL A 176 3.13 -17.90 3.10
N ASP A 177 4.45 -17.98 3.26
CA ASP A 177 5.17 -19.26 3.38
C ASP A 177 4.71 -20.08 4.62
N PHE A 178 4.25 -19.38 5.67
CA PHE A 178 3.64 -20.00 6.86
C PHE A 178 2.12 -20.24 6.75
N GLY A 179 1.53 -20.02 5.58
CA GLY A 179 0.14 -20.39 5.30
C GLY A 179 -0.87 -19.25 5.40
N ALA A 180 -0.43 -17.99 5.42
CA ALA A 180 -1.36 -16.87 5.33
C ALA A 180 -2.07 -16.85 3.96
N ASP A 181 -3.38 -16.69 3.97
CA ASP A 181 -4.21 -16.61 2.75
C ASP A 181 -4.30 -15.19 2.20
N ILE A 182 -4.43 -14.22 3.11
CA ILE A 182 -4.68 -12.81 2.81
C ILE A 182 -3.62 -11.95 3.48
N THR A 183 -3.06 -11.03 2.71
CA THR A 183 -2.09 -10.04 3.20
C THR A 183 -2.61 -8.62 2.94
N CYS A 184 -2.05 -7.66 3.66
CA CYS A 184 -2.36 -6.25 3.47
C CYS A 184 -1.09 -5.41 3.59
N SER A 185 -1.01 -4.34 2.80
CA SER A 185 0.11 -3.40 2.86
C SER A 185 0.23 -2.76 4.25
N GLU A 186 1.38 -2.18 4.54
CA GLU A 186 1.47 -1.20 5.60
C GLU A 186 0.49 -0.04 5.31
N MET A 187 0.09 0.65 6.37
CA MET A 187 -0.82 1.78 6.27
C MET A 187 -0.18 2.93 5.48
N ALA A 188 -0.83 3.37 4.40
CA ALA A 188 -0.41 4.49 3.58
C ALA A 188 -1.29 5.72 3.80
N ILE A 189 -0.65 6.89 3.90
CA ILE A 189 -1.36 8.16 4.11
C ILE A 189 -1.82 8.71 2.75
N THR A 190 -3.13 8.94 2.59
CA THR A 190 -3.73 9.37 1.32
C THR A 190 -3.11 10.65 0.76
N THR A 191 -2.89 11.65 1.61
CA THR A 191 -2.25 12.92 1.20
C THR A 191 -0.88 12.68 0.56
N ASN A 192 -0.09 11.74 1.08
CA ASN A 192 1.26 11.43 0.59
C ASN A 192 1.19 10.63 -0.72
N LEU A 193 0.26 9.69 -0.82
CA LEU A 193 0.00 8.97 -2.07
C LEU A 193 -0.38 9.93 -3.19
N LEU A 194 -1.34 10.82 -2.95
CA LEU A 194 -1.79 11.80 -3.94
C LEU A 194 -0.72 12.82 -4.32
N LYS A 195 0.27 13.05 -3.45
CA LYS A 195 1.46 13.88 -3.75
C LYS A 195 2.56 13.13 -4.50
N GLY A 196 2.39 11.83 -4.78
CA GLY A 196 3.41 11.01 -5.45
C GLY A 196 4.68 10.82 -4.62
N GLN A 197 4.58 10.68 -3.29
CA GLN A 197 5.74 10.39 -2.43
C GLN A 197 6.21 8.95 -2.63
N VAL A 198 7.46 8.76 -3.05
CA VAL A 198 8.04 7.44 -3.36
C VAL A 198 7.98 6.48 -2.19
N SER A 199 8.29 6.97 -0.97
CA SER A 199 8.29 6.15 0.24
C SER A 199 6.91 5.59 0.57
N GLU A 200 5.85 6.36 0.33
CA GLU A 200 4.49 5.95 0.57
C GLU A 200 4.04 4.90 -0.46
N TRP A 201 4.36 5.13 -1.72
CA TRP A 201 4.06 4.18 -2.78
C TRP A 201 4.84 2.86 -2.66
N ALA A 202 6.05 2.89 -2.12
CA ALA A 202 6.84 1.70 -1.86
C ALA A 202 6.16 0.72 -0.89
N LEU A 203 5.28 1.20 0.00
CA LEU A 203 4.50 0.36 0.92
C LEU A 203 3.48 -0.53 0.17
N LEU A 204 3.08 -0.15 -1.04
CA LEU A 204 2.02 -0.78 -1.82
C LEU A 204 2.52 -1.88 -2.77
N ARG A 205 3.82 -2.17 -2.78
CA ARG A 205 4.40 -3.25 -3.60
C ARG A 205 3.80 -4.59 -3.21
N ARG A 206 3.54 -5.42 -4.22
CA ARG A 206 2.99 -6.77 -4.07
C ARG A 206 3.92 -7.80 -4.70
N HIS A 207 4.10 -8.94 -4.05
CA HIS A 207 4.81 -10.10 -4.62
C HIS A 207 3.81 -11.11 -5.19
N PRO A 208 4.16 -11.86 -6.26
CA PRO A 208 3.28 -12.87 -6.87
C PRO A 208 2.78 -13.97 -5.93
N CYS A 209 3.50 -14.27 -4.84
CA CYS A 209 3.03 -15.24 -3.86
C CYS A 209 1.82 -14.77 -3.04
N GLU A 210 1.55 -13.47 -2.98
CA GLU A 210 0.41 -12.91 -2.26
C GLU A 210 -0.87 -13.11 -3.09
N ARG A 211 -1.60 -14.20 -2.83
CA ARG A 211 -2.80 -14.60 -3.60
C ARG A 211 -3.90 -13.55 -3.50
N VAL A 212 -4.17 -13.09 -2.28
CA VAL A 212 -5.09 -11.98 -2.00
C VAL A 212 -4.33 -10.90 -1.26
N PHE A 213 -4.28 -9.71 -1.84
CA PHE A 213 -3.52 -8.58 -1.31
C PHE A 213 -4.37 -7.33 -1.25
N GLY A 214 -4.50 -6.77 -0.06
CA GLY A 214 -5.16 -5.48 0.17
C GLY A 214 -4.19 -4.33 0.32
N VAL A 215 -4.69 -3.12 0.09
CA VAL A 215 -3.98 -1.88 0.37
C VAL A 215 -4.68 -1.12 1.48
N GLN A 216 -3.96 -0.88 2.59
CA GLN A 216 -4.51 -0.09 3.69
C GLN A 216 -4.19 1.39 3.51
N ILE A 217 -5.23 2.23 3.62
CA ILE A 217 -5.12 3.69 3.56
C ILE A 217 -5.59 4.33 4.86
N ALA A 218 -5.00 5.48 5.19
CA ALA A 218 -5.42 6.31 6.32
C ALA A 218 -5.67 7.74 5.86
N THR A 219 -6.84 8.28 6.23
CA THR A 219 -7.25 9.64 5.88
C THR A 219 -8.26 10.20 6.87
N GLY A 220 -8.24 11.52 7.05
CA GLY A 220 -9.29 12.29 7.72
C GLY A 220 -10.14 13.11 6.76
N ARG A 221 -9.94 12.98 5.43
CA ARG A 221 -10.55 13.81 4.40
C ARG A 221 -11.33 12.97 3.39
N PRO A 222 -12.64 13.18 3.26
CA PRO A 222 -13.49 12.41 2.34
C PRO A 222 -13.05 12.49 0.87
N ASP A 223 -12.67 13.68 0.39
CA ASP A 223 -12.25 13.84 -1.01
C ASP A 223 -10.95 13.08 -1.33
N GLU A 224 -9.95 13.15 -0.44
CA GLU A 224 -8.73 12.37 -0.57
C GLU A 224 -9.02 10.86 -0.52
N ALA A 225 -9.98 10.42 0.30
CA ALA A 225 -10.42 9.03 0.38
C ALA A 225 -10.93 8.53 -0.96
N ARG A 226 -11.82 9.29 -1.60
CA ARG A 226 -12.40 8.98 -2.90
C ARG A 226 -11.33 8.90 -4.00
N LYS A 227 -10.52 9.96 -4.11
CA LYS A 227 -9.44 10.03 -5.12
C LYS A 227 -8.43 8.92 -4.95
N THR A 228 -8.05 8.61 -3.71
CA THR A 228 -7.11 7.51 -3.45
C THR A 228 -7.72 6.16 -3.81
N ALA A 229 -8.97 5.89 -3.43
CA ALA A 229 -9.63 4.63 -3.78
C ALA A 229 -9.76 4.46 -5.31
N GLU A 230 -10.09 5.54 -6.05
CA GLU A 230 -10.09 5.55 -7.51
C GLU A 230 -8.70 5.24 -8.08
N LEU A 231 -7.66 5.87 -7.53
CA LEU A 231 -6.29 5.67 -7.95
C LEU A 231 -5.82 4.23 -7.74
N LEU A 232 -6.12 3.65 -6.56
CA LEU A 232 -5.81 2.24 -6.27
C LEU A 232 -6.52 1.30 -7.22
N ARG A 233 -7.79 1.54 -7.51
CA ARG A 233 -8.57 0.76 -8.45
C ARG A 233 -7.99 0.80 -9.87
N ARG A 234 -7.58 1.96 -10.34
CA ARG A 234 -7.14 2.16 -11.73
C ARG A 234 -5.70 1.75 -11.98
N GLU A 235 -4.83 1.96 -11.00
CA GLU A 235 -3.39 1.90 -11.21
C GLU A 235 -2.71 0.73 -10.50
N LEU A 236 -3.38 0.07 -9.55
CA LEU A 236 -2.75 -0.99 -8.75
C LEU A 236 -3.38 -2.37 -8.94
N ARG A 237 -2.54 -3.37 -8.80
CA ARG A 237 -2.95 -4.76 -8.66
C ARG A 237 -3.18 -5.08 -7.19
N CYS A 238 -4.36 -4.71 -6.68
CA CYS A 238 -4.83 -5.07 -5.34
C CYS A 238 -6.24 -5.66 -5.42
N ASP A 239 -6.57 -6.50 -4.45
CA ASP A 239 -7.84 -7.24 -4.42
C ASP A 239 -8.87 -6.54 -3.55
N PHE A 240 -8.45 -5.65 -2.64
CA PHE A 240 -9.33 -4.81 -1.83
C PHE A 240 -8.60 -3.57 -1.32
N VAL A 241 -9.36 -2.55 -0.91
CA VAL A 241 -8.87 -1.41 -0.14
C VAL A 241 -9.37 -1.50 1.29
N ASP A 242 -8.48 -1.28 2.27
CA ASP A 242 -8.78 -1.30 3.69
C ASP A 242 -8.67 0.11 4.27
N LEU A 243 -9.73 0.61 4.89
CA LEU A 243 -9.69 1.89 5.60
C LEU A 243 -9.21 1.69 7.03
N ASN A 244 -8.12 2.34 7.40
CA ASN A 244 -7.61 2.33 8.77
C ASN A 244 -8.45 3.21 9.69
N CYS A 245 -9.12 2.58 10.65
CA CYS A 245 -9.88 3.24 11.72
C CYS A 245 -9.42 2.79 13.12
N GLY A 246 -8.24 2.17 13.22
CA GLY A 246 -7.77 1.59 14.48
C GLY A 246 -6.40 2.06 14.96
N CYS A 247 -5.58 2.70 14.13
CA CYS A 247 -4.25 3.13 14.52
C CYS A 247 -4.30 4.39 15.41
N PRO A 248 -3.75 4.36 16.65
CA PRO A 248 -3.89 5.47 17.61
C PRO A 248 -2.66 6.39 17.65
N ILE A 249 -1.86 6.46 16.58
CA ILE A 249 -0.66 7.31 16.56
C ILE A 249 -1.02 8.79 16.44
N ASP A 250 -0.23 9.65 17.08
CA ASP A 250 -0.50 11.09 17.20
C ASP A 250 -0.61 11.80 15.85
N VAL A 251 0.15 11.35 14.84
CA VAL A 251 0.09 11.92 13.48
C VAL A 251 -1.30 11.75 12.89
N LEU A 252 -1.87 10.55 13.00
CA LEU A 252 -3.23 10.27 12.50
C LEU A 252 -4.30 10.97 13.35
N ASP A 253 -4.11 11.01 14.66
CA ASP A 253 -5.05 11.69 15.57
C ASP A 253 -5.18 13.18 15.21
N ARG A 254 -4.05 13.86 14.99
CA ARG A 254 -4.03 15.27 14.51
C ARG A 254 -4.69 15.45 13.13
N MET A 255 -4.62 14.45 12.27
CA MET A 255 -5.29 14.44 10.96
C MET A 255 -6.78 14.13 11.07
N GLY A 256 -7.26 13.72 12.25
CA GLY A 256 -8.60 13.18 12.45
C GLY A 256 -8.85 11.91 11.64
N ALA A 257 -7.82 11.06 11.55
CA ALA A 257 -7.78 9.77 10.84
C ALA A 257 -7.50 8.63 11.82
N GLY A 258 -7.46 7.39 11.33
CA GLY A 258 -7.17 6.23 12.16
C GLY A 258 -8.16 6.08 13.31
N ALA A 259 -7.66 5.78 14.51
CA ALA A 259 -8.50 5.58 15.68
C ALA A 259 -9.28 6.83 16.13
N ALA A 260 -8.90 8.04 15.70
CA ALA A 260 -9.69 9.25 15.97
C ALA A 260 -11.10 9.17 15.36
N LEU A 261 -11.27 8.43 14.26
CA LEU A 261 -12.57 8.24 13.62
C LEU A 261 -13.57 7.49 14.51
N MET A 262 -13.09 6.68 15.46
CA MET A 262 -13.95 5.97 16.40
C MET A 262 -14.74 6.93 17.32
N GLY A 263 -14.21 8.13 17.61
CA GLY A 263 -14.92 9.18 18.33
C GLY A 263 -15.84 10.04 17.45
N HIS A 264 -15.81 9.83 16.13
CA HIS A 264 -16.54 10.66 15.15
C HIS A 264 -17.31 9.81 14.11
N PRO A 265 -18.38 9.10 14.50
CA PRO A 265 -19.09 8.16 13.62
C PRO A 265 -19.60 8.77 12.31
N SER A 266 -20.14 9.99 12.36
CA SER A 266 -20.63 10.69 11.16
C SER A 266 -19.51 11.00 10.17
N LYS A 267 -18.31 11.36 10.66
CA LYS A 267 -17.12 11.58 9.82
C LYS A 267 -16.64 10.27 9.22
N LEU A 268 -16.59 9.20 10.01
CA LEU A 268 -16.23 7.86 9.55
C LEU A 268 -17.17 7.43 8.41
N ARG A 269 -18.48 7.52 8.60
CA ARG A 269 -19.48 7.21 7.56
C ARG A 269 -19.21 8.00 6.28
N LYS A 270 -19.02 9.32 6.38
CA LYS A 270 -18.73 10.17 5.22
C LYS A 270 -17.46 9.74 4.50
N ILE A 271 -16.36 9.48 5.20
CA ILE A 271 -15.11 9.02 4.59
C ILE A 271 -15.31 7.68 3.90
N LEU A 272 -15.95 6.71 4.58
CA LEU A 272 -16.16 5.38 4.05
C LEU A 272 -17.07 5.37 2.82
N THR A 273 -18.12 6.20 2.80
CA THR A 273 -18.93 6.42 1.59
C THR A 273 -18.08 6.91 0.42
N HIS A 274 -17.15 7.84 0.65
CA HIS A 274 -16.27 8.34 -0.40
C HIS A 274 -15.24 7.28 -0.85
N VAL A 275 -14.77 6.41 0.05
CA VAL A 275 -13.96 5.24 -0.34
C VAL A 275 -14.77 4.31 -1.25
N LEU A 276 -16.01 4.00 -0.89
CA LEU A 276 -16.91 3.19 -1.71
C LEU A 276 -17.15 3.80 -3.09
N ASP A 277 -17.36 5.12 -3.15
CA ASP A 277 -17.57 5.84 -4.41
C ASP A 277 -16.35 5.78 -5.34
N GLY A 278 -15.13 5.88 -4.80
CA GLY A 278 -13.90 5.80 -5.58
C GLY A 278 -13.49 4.37 -5.92
N ALA A 279 -13.78 3.44 -5.04
CA ALA A 279 -13.46 2.02 -5.19
C ALA A 279 -14.34 1.33 -6.23
N GLU A 280 -15.60 1.76 -6.38
CA GLU A 280 -16.57 1.18 -7.30
C GLU A 280 -16.66 -0.37 -7.18
N THR A 281 -15.99 -1.09 -8.09
CA THR A 281 -15.95 -2.56 -8.13
C THR A 281 -14.88 -3.16 -7.21
N LEU A 282 -13.94 -2.37 -6.71
CA LEU A 282 -12.90 -2.85 -5.80
C LEU A 282 -13.51 -3.06 -4.39
N PRO A 283 -13.42 -4.27 -3.80
CA PRO A 283 -13.91 -4.53 -2.45
C PRO A 283 -13.35 -3.57 -1.42
N VAL A 284 -14.20 -3.12 -0.49
CA VAL A 284 -13.84 -2.18 0.58
C VAL A 284 -13.94 -2.87 1.93
N VAL A 285 -12.86 -2.83 2.69
CA VAL A 285 -12.76 -3.34 4.05
C VAL A 285 -12.51 -2.17 5.00
N CYS A 286 -12.90 -2.29 6.25
CA CYS A 286 -12.61 -1.30 7.26
C CYS A 286 -12.03 -1.99 8.50
N LYS A 287 -10.86 -1.54 8.98
CA LYS A 287 -10.23 -2.08 10.18
C LYS A 287 -10.46 -1.16 11.36
N LEU A 288 -11.23 -1.65 12.34
CA LEU A 288 -11.73 -0.92 13.50
C LEU A 288 -11.07 -1.37 14.81
N ARG A 289 -11.27 -0.56 15.85
CA ARG A 289 -11.23 -0.98 17.27
C ARG A 289 -12.66 -1.16 17.80
N THR A 290 -12.80 -1.65 19.02
CA THR A 290 -14.13 -1.83 19.66
C THR A 290 -14.80 -0.50 20.02
N GLY A 291 -14.08 0.60 20.05
CA GLY A 291 -14.62 1.92 20.34
C GLY A 291 -13.52 2.92 20.67
N ASP A 292 -13.91 4.13 21.08
CA ASP A 292 -12.97 5.17 21.53
C ASP A 292 -12.54 4.91 23.00
N ARG A 293 -13.45 5.07 23.96
CA ARG A 293 -13.21 4.87 25.39
C ARG A 293 -13.83 3.58 25.92
N GLU A 294 -14.99 3.24 25.42
CA GLU A 294 -15.78 2.06 25.76
C GLU A 294 -16.13 1.24 24.52
N ASN A 295 -16.55 0.01 24.71
CA ASN A 295 -16.99 -0.84 23.61
C ASN A 295 -18.30 -0.30 23.03
N SER A 296 -18.28 0.08 21.77
CA SER A 296 -19.43 0.57 20.99
C SER A 296 -19.50 -0.11 19.63
N LEU A 297 -18.86 -1.29 19.50
CA LEU A 297 -18.68 -1.99 18.24
C LEU A 297 -19.99 -2.28 17.54
N GLU A 298 -21.02 -2.74 18.27
CA GLU A 298 -22.33 -3.08 17.73
C GLU A 298 -22.94 -1.89 16.96
N LYS A 299 -22.94 -0.70 17.56
CA LYS A 299 -23.43 0.54 16.94
C LYS A 299 -22.64 0.90 15.67
N PHE A 300 -21.32 0.62 15.64
CA PHE A 300 -20.51 0.82 14.44
C PHE A 300 -20.90 -0.18 13.36
N VAL A 301 -21.02 -1.46 13.69
CA VAL A 301 -21.39 -2.51 12.72
C VAL A 301 -22.73 -2.20 12.08
N GLU A 302 -23.77 -1.93 12.86
CA GLU A 302 -25.09 -1.53 12.37
C GLU A 302 -25.03 -0.30 11.44
N SER A 303 -24.31 0.73 11.91
CA SER A 303 -24.14 1.97 11.16
C SER A 303 -23.44 1.75 9.82
N LEU A 304 -22.41 0.91 9.76
CA LEU A 304 -21.62 0.67 8.56
C LEU A 304 -22.27 -0.34 7.61
N ALA A 305 -23.06 -1.29 8.12
CA ALA A 305 -23.79 -2.28 7.32
C ALA A 305 -24.80 -1.65 6.34
N THR A 306 -25.30 -0.45 6.68
CA THR A 306 -26.26 0.28 5.83
C THR A 306 -25.60 1.18 4.79
N LEU A 307 -24.28 1.36 4.82
CA LEU A 307 -23.59 2.23 3.87
C LEU A 307 -23.57 1.65 2.46
N GLN A 308 -23.82 2.53 1.51
CA GLN A 308 -23.71 2.23 0.08
C GLN A 308 -22.97 3.36 -0.63
N GLY A 309 -22.10 3.00 -1.55
CA GLY A 309 -21.54 3.91 -2.54
C GLY A 309 -22.53 4.17 -3.69
N ARG A 310 -22.20 5.10 -4.56
CA ARG A 310 -23.05 5.52 -5.70
C ARG A 310 -23.44 4.38 -6.64
N ARG A 311 -22.60 3.33 -6.74
CA ARG A 311 -22.89 2.13 -7.55
C ARG A 311 -23.57 1.00 -6.77
N GLY A 312 -24.04 1.28 -5.55
CA GLY A 312 -24.70 0.29 -4.70
C GLY A 312 -23.73 -0.67 -4.00
N ASN A 313 -22.42 -0.51 -4.19
CA ASN A 313 -21.40 -1.29 -3.51
C ASN A 313 -21.38 -0.98 -2.00
N ARG A 314 -21.01 -2.00 -1.21
CA ARG A 314 -21.04 -1.95 0.26
C ARG A 314 -19.70 -2.33 0.85
N VAL A 315 -19.54 -2.13 2.15
CA VAL A 315 -18.41 -2.66 2.90
C VAL A 315 -18.45 -4.19 2.85
N SER A 316 -17.36 -4.79 2.37
CA SER A 316 -17.25 -6.23 2.13
C SER A 316 -16.89 -7.01 3.40
N ALA A 317 -16.10 -6.41 4.29
CA ALA A 317 -15.70 -7.01 5.57
C ALA A 317 -15.28 -5.93 6.59
N LEU A 318 -15.37 -6.28 7.86
CA LEU A 318 -14.84 -5.51 8.98
C LEU A 318 -13.78 -6.34 9.70
N THR A 319 -12.61 -5.74 9.95
CA THR A 319 -11.57 -6.33 10.78
C THR A 319 -11.59 -5.66 12.14
N ILE A 320 -11.76 -6.42 13.20
CA ILE A 320 -11.91 -5.89 14.55
C ILE A 320 -10.65 -6.16 15.37
N HIS A 321 -10.11 -5.11 15.97
CA HIS A 321 -9.12 -5.21 17.04
C HIS A 321 -9.85 -5.11 18.39
N GLY A 322 -9.83 -6.18 19.18
CA GLY A 322 -10.56 -6.32 20.44
C GLY A 322 -10.10 -5.38 21.57
N ARG A 323 -9.73 -4.15 21.27
CA ARG A 323 -9.37 -3.09 22.22
C ARG A 323 -9.94 -1.76 21.78
N THR A 324 -10.28 -0.92 22.77
CA THR A 324 -10.65 0.48 22.50
C THR A 324 -9.43 1.32 22.11
N LYS A 325 -9.65 2.53 21.55
CA LYS A 325 -8.57 3.48 21.25
C LYS A 325 -7.74 3.78 22.48
N VAL A 326 -8.38 4.11 23.60
CA VAL A 326 -7.72 4.46 24.88
C VAL A 326 -7.05 3.25 25.51
N GLY A 327 -7.63 2.05 25.37
CA GLY A 327 -7.08 0.81 25.94
C GLY A 327 -5.72 0.43 25.37
N ARG A 328 -5.39 0.87 24.15
CA ARG A 328 -4.11 0.59 23.45
C ARG A 328 -3.67 -0.88 23.64
N TYR A 329 -2.49 -1.10 24.25
CA TYR A 329 -1.92 -2.42 24.58
C TYR A 329 -1.78 -2.63 26.11
N THR A 330 -2.36 -1.75 26.92
CA THR A 330 -2.30 -1.85 28.39
C THR A 330 -3.24 -2.90 28.96
N LYS A 331 -4.21 -3.34 28.17
CA LYS A 331 -5.18 -4.41 28.53
C LYS A 331 -5.14 -5.52 27.49
N LEU A 332 -5.57 -6.71 27.89
CA LEU A 332 -5.82 -7.81 26.94
C LEU A 332 -6.93 -7.42 25.96
N ALA A 333 -6.94 -8.05 24.80
CA ALA A 333 -8.05 -7.92 23.88
C ALA A 333 -9.29 -8.58 24.46
N ASP A 334 -10.43 -7.98 24.23
CA ASP A 334 -11.74 -8.54 24.56
C ASP A 334 -12.19 -9.39 23.35
N TRP A 335 -12.50 -10.64 23.62
CA TRP A 335 -12.90 -11.64 22.63
C TRP A 335 -14.35 -12.14 22.82
N GLU A 336 -15.09 -11.58 23.79
CA GLU A 336 -16.48 -11.92 24.08
C GLU A 336 -17.50 -11.01 23.41
#